data_c6a6f78ec66c8944d4a58a9423356147
#
_entry.id   c6a6f78ec66c8944d4a58a9423356147
#
_cell.length_a   1.000
_cell.length_b   1.000
_cell.length_c   1.000
_cell.angle_alpha   90.00
_cell.angle_beta   90.00
_cell.angle_gamma   90.00
#
_symmetry.space_group_name_H-M   'P 1'
#
loop_
_entity.id
_entity.type
_entity.pdbx_description
1 polymer ?
#
loop_
_entity_poly.entity_id
_entity_poly.type
_entity_poly.pdbx_seq_one_letter_code
_entity_poly.pdbx_strand_id
1 'polypeptide(L)'
;MAAVLCIFSPMKLHLLTRIFLCLCLAGVVSQAQETVESVRRQIKAVEAETAREKSLHDAEKKRHAEFVEVGRKKVQALASQNKTLKAEIDSLKAELKNLADARQKAMGTVKYFENRKAKYGESLAKVIDSLVPVFESDFPYRNEETVKSVQEIANQLHKGLIEADDGLNRALEVFYDRIRLGYTTEVYKGFLQVDARSVPGTYLRYGAVASVFVSNDGNDVLWLNRTGDGGYAWKNVSEDLAMRSILKDVMKVAEGKTAPRLVTIPVAIPKEGK
;
A
#
# COMPACT_ATOMS: atom_id res chain seq x y z
N MET A 1 -31.45 2.43 -38.82
CA MET A 1 -32.63 2.47 -39.74
C MET A 1 -33.71 3.28 -39.04
N ALA A 2 -33.85 4.53 -39.37
CA ALA A 2 -34.96 5.36 -38.86
C ALA A 2 -35.59 6.05 -40.10
N ALA A 3 -36.83 5.68 -40.35
CA ALA A 3 -37.61 6.18 -41.44
C ALA A 3 -38.05 7.62 -41.18
N VAL A 4 -37.67 8.54 -42.05
CA VAL A 4 -38.15 9.92 -42.03
C VAL A 4 -39.47 9.96 -42.77
N LEU A 5 -40.57 10.07 -42.05
CA LEU A 5 -41.91 10.26 -42.62
C LEU A 5 -42.05 11.73 -43.02
N CYS A 6 -42.05 12.02 -44.33
CA CYS A 6 -42.41 13.32 -44.86
C CYS A 6 -43.95 13.53 -44.75
N ILE A 7 -44.37 14.34 -43.78
CA ILE A 7 -45.74 14.79 -43.66
C ILE A 7 -45.98 15.94 -44.67
N PHE A 8 -46.61 15.64 -45.82
CA PHE A 8 -47.09 16.65 -46.73
C PHE A 8 -48.33 17.31 -46.14
N SER A 9 -48.27 18.60 -45.81
CA SER A 9 -49.35 19.38 -45.26
C SER A 9 -50.47 19.60 -46.35
N PRO A 10 -51.75 19.39 -46.01
CA PRO A 10 -52.89 19.49 -46.96
C PRO A 10 -53.27 20.93 -47.38
N MET A 11 -52.44 21.91 -47.00
CA MET A 11 -52.77 23.35 -47.20
C MET A 11 -52.68 23.83 -48.67
N LYS A 12 -52.05 23.07 -49.58
CA LYS A 12 -51.94 23.46 -51.04
C LYS A 12 -53.17 23.13 -51.89
N LEU A 13 -54.02 22.21 -51.44
CA LEU A 13 -55.21 21.80 -52.18
C LEU A 13 -56.38 22.77 -52.04
N HIS A 14 -56.50 23.45 -50.92
CA HIS A 14 -57.57 24.43 -50.68
C HIS A 14 -57.36 25.79 -51.37
N LEU A 15 -56.14 26.11 -51.77
CA LEU A 15 -55.87 27.37 -52.49
C LEU A 15 -56.35 27.26 -53.99
N LEU A 16 -56.16 26.11 -54.65
CA LEU A 16 -56.55 25.87 -56.02
C LEU A 16 -58.07 25.79 -56.18
N THR A 17 -58.83 25.23 -55.26
CA THR A 17 -60.30 25.15 -55.25
C THR A 17 -60.97 26.51 -55.06
N ARG A 18 -60.38 27.43 -54.26
CA ARG A 18 -60.89 28.78 -54.14
C ARG A 18 -60.70 29.66 -55.34
N ILE A 19 -59.62 29.50 -56.11
CA ILE A 19 -59.36 30.24 -57.37
C ILE A 19 -60.34 29.76 -58.45
N PHE A 20 -60.70 28.48 -58.52
CA PHE A 20 -61.66 27.96 -59.46
C PHE A 20 -63.11 28.35 -59.20
N LEU A 21 -63.47 28.52 -57.92
CA LEU A 21 -64.82 28.94 -57.50
C LEU A 21 -65.06 30.44 -57.81
N CYS A 22 -64.04 31.28 -57.74
CA CYS A 22 -64.13 32.72 -58.08
C CYS A 22 -64.28 32.93 -59.59
N LEU A 23 -63.75 32.01 -60.47
CA LEU A 23 -63.87 32.14 -61.91
C LEU A 23 -65.26 31.69 -62.46
N CYS A 24 -65.96 30.81 -61.76
CA CYS A 24 -67.31 30.37 -62.12
C CYS A 24 -68.44 31.32 -61.73
N LEU A 25 -68.25 32.19 -60.74
CA LEU A 25 -69.21 33.19 -60.33
C LEU A 25 -69.18 34.50 -61.15
N ALA A 26 -68.21 34.69 -62.02
CA ALA A 26 -68.09 35.86 -62.92
C ALA A 26 -68.92 35.71 -64.23
N GLY A 27 -69.59 34.54 -64.42
CA GLY A 27 -70.31 34.24 -65.67
C GLY A 27 -71.82 34.60 -65.72
N VAL A 28 -72.44 35.08 -64.67
CA VAL A 28 -73.86 35.34 -64.67
C VAL A 28 -74.12 36.66 -63.87
N VAL A 29 -73.81 37.79 -64.48
CA VAL A 29 -74.58 39.00 -64.19
C VAL A 29 -74.71 39.86 -65.48
N SER A 30 -75.87 39.86 -65.97
CA SER A 30 -76.38 40.69 -67.01
C SER A 30 -76.01 42.15 -66.84
N GLN A 31 -75.66 42.75 -67.98
CA GLN A 31 -75.90 44.12 -68.40
C GLN A 31 -76.39 45.07 -67.27
N ALA A 32 -75.49 45.68 -66.52
CA ALA A 32 -75.61 46.98 -65.97
C ALA A 32 -74.42 47.80 -66.42
N GLN A 33 -74.64 48.91 -67.12
CA GLN A 33 -73.60 49.84 -67.54
C GLN A 33 -72.73 50.19 -66.34
N GLU A 34 -71.61 49.43 -66.11
CA GLU A 34 -70.57 49.85 -65.18
C GLU A 34 -69.96 51.12 -65.72
N THR A 35 -70.20 52.20 -64.96
CA THR A 35 -69.56 53.44 -65.30
C THR A 35 -68.07 53.27 -65.21
N VAL A 36 -67.31 53.83 -66.08
CA VAL A 36 -65.83 53.74 -66.20
C VAL A 36 -65.13 53.95 -64.86
N GLU A 37 -65.84 54.66 -63.88
CA GLU A 37 -65.36 54.86 -62.54
C GLU A 37 -65.49 53.64 -61.64
N SER A 38 -66.54 52.80 -61.76
CA SER A 38 -66.63 51.57 -60.94
C SER A 38 -65.58 50.56 -61.30
N VAL A 39 -65.32 50.40 -62.62
CA VAL A 39 -64.23 49.57 -63.16
C VAL A 39 -62.84 50.09 -62.68
N ARG A 40 -62.69 51.42 -62.69
CA ARG A 40 -61.44 52.01 -62.18
C ARG A 40 -61.24 51.85 -60.69
N ARG A 41 -62.34 51.85 -59.88
CA ARG A 41 -62.26 51.54 -58.47
C ARG A 41 -61.92 50.06 -58.19
N GLN A 42 -62.51 49.12 -58.97
CA GLN A 42 -62.25 47.70 -58.96
C GLN A 42 -60.77 47.43 -59.32
N ILE A 43 -60.27 48.05 -60.36
CA ILE A 43 -58.85 47.92 -60.79
C ILE A 43 -57.93 48.41 -59.64
N LYS A 44 -58.21 49.58 -59.08
CA LYS A 44 -57.42 50.09 -57.96
C LYS A 44 -57.48 49.20 -56.66
N ALA A 45 -58.65 48.59 -56.39
CA ALA A 45 -58.81 47.64 -55.32
C ALA A 45 -58.02 46.36 -55.56
N VAL A 46 -58.08 45.78 -56.77
CA VAL A 46 -57.29 44.64 -57.16
C VAL A 46 -55.79 44.93 -57.21
N GLU A 47 -55.39 46.10 -57.67
CA GLU A 47 -53.99 46.53 -57.65
C GLU A 47 -53.50 46.69 -56.18
N ALA A 48 -54.31 47.27 -55.29
CA ALA A 48 -53.95 47.40 -53.86
C ALA A 48 -53.86 46.00 -53.16
N GLU A 49 -54.80 45.09 -53.51
CA GLU A 49 -54.82 43.71 -52.98
C GLU A 49 -53.61 42.92 -53.49
N THR A 50 -53.31 43.02 -54.79
CA THR A 50 -52.12 42.43 -55.44
C THR A 50 -50.81 42.96 -54.82
N ALA A 51 -50.73 44.29 -54.56
CA ALA A 51 -49.59 44.90 -53.89
C ALA A 51 -49.44 44.40 -52.43
N ARG A 52 -50.53 44.19 -51.75
CA ARG A 52 -50.59 43.65 -50.35
C ARG A 52 -50.16 42.20 -50.31
N GLU A 53 -50.69 41.35 -51.20
CA GLU A 53 -50.32 39.94 -51.32
C GLU A 53 -48.81 39.80 -51.67
N LYS A 54 -48.34 40.61 -52.62
CA LYS A 54 -46.94 40.64 -53.00
C LYS A 54 -46.02 41.03 -51.83
N SER A 55 -46.42 42.02 -50.99
CA SER A 55 -45.67 42.42 -49.81
C SER A 55 -45.66 41.29 -48.74
N LEU A 56 -46.77 40.61 -48.53
CA LEU A 56 -46.87 39.46 -47.61
C LEU A 56 -46.02 38.28 -48.08
N HIS A 57 -46.09 37.96 -49.37
CA HIS A 57 -45.23 36.90 -49.96
C HIS A 57 -43.74 37.21 -49.85
N ASP A 58 -43.34 38.49 -50.13
CA ASP A 58 -41.96 38.88 -49.99
C ASP A 58 -41.49 38.85 -48.51
N ALA A 59 -42.37 39.19 -47.56
CA ALA A 59 -42.11 39.09 -46.13
C ALA A 59 -41.95 37.61 -45.67
N GLU A 60 -42.84 36.72 -46.17
CA GLU A 60 -42.70 35.26 -45.88
C GLU A 60 -41.46 34.67 -46.50
N LYS A 61 -41.15 35.02 -47.75
CA LYS A 61 -39.91 34.59 -48.41
C LYS A 61 -38.66 35.01 -47.64
N LYS A 62 -38.66 36.24 -47.11
CA LYS A 62 -37.56 36.76 -46.29
C LYS A 62 -37.46 35.99 -44.96
N ARG A 63 -38.57 35.74 -44.25
CA ARG A 63 -38.57 34.95 -43.02
C ARG A 63 -38.09 33.51 -43.26
N HIS A 64 -38.54 32.90 -44.38
CA HIS A 64 -38.09 31.54 -44.73
C HIS A 64 -36.59 31.51 -45.03
N ALA A 65 -36.08 32.50 -45.74
CA ALA A 65 -34.62 32.61 -46.03
C ALA A 65 -33.81 32.79 -44.73
N GLU A 66 -34.29 33.65 -43.81
CA GLU A 66 -33.68 33.82 -42.48
C GLU A 66 -33.73 32.54 -41.66
N PHE A 67 -34.85 31.83 -41.65
CA PHE A 67 -34.97 30.54 -40.93
C PHE A 67 -34.05 29.47 -41.48
N VAL A 68 -33.92 29.35 -42.80
CA VAL A 68 -33.01 28.40 -43.46
C VAL A 68 -31.55 28.77 -43.11
N GLU A 69 -31.20 30.03 -43.13
CA GLU A 69 -29.83 30.48 -42.81
C GLU A 69 -29.45 30.21 -41.32
N VAL A 70 -30.38 30.50 -40.39
CA VAL A 70 -30.19 30.16 -38.96
C VAL A 70 -30.09 28.65 -38.77
N GLY A 71 -30.93 27.87 -39.44
CA GLY A 71 -30.90 26.43 -39.44
C GLY A 71 -29.55 25.88 -39.95
N ARG A 72 -29.05 26.41 -41.05
CA ARG A 72 -27.76 26.04 -41.63
C ARG A 72 -26.61 26.33 -40.68
N LYS A 73 -26.60 27.52 -40.06
CA LYS A 73 -25.59 27.88 -39.04
C LYS A 73 -25.62 26.94 -37.85
N LYS A 74 -26.79 26.58 -37.31
CA LYS A 74 -26.94 25.61 -36.25
C LYS A 74 -26.39 24.24 -36.63
N VAL A 75 -26.73 23.73 -37.83
CA VAL A 75 -26.20 22.43 -38.31
C VAL A 75 -24.69 22.47 -38.43
N GLN A 76 -24.11 23.53 -38.95
CA GLN A 76 -22.65 23.69 -39.04
C GLN A 76 -21.98 23.74 -37.63
N ALA A 77 -22.57 24.49 -36.71
CA ALA A 77 -22.06 24.55 -35.31
C ALA A 77 -22.13 23.16 -34.64
N LEU A 78 -23.24 22.45 -34.77
CA LEU A 78 -23.39 21.11 -34.23
C LEU A 78 -22.44 20.09 -34.86
N ALA A 79 -22.21 20.20 -36.18
CA ALA A 79 -21.27 19.35 -36.90
C ALA A 79 -19.82 19.59 -36.40
N SER A 80 -19.45 20.87 -36.17
CA SER A 80 -18.14 21.24 -35.58
C SER A 80 -18.02 20.71 -34.17
N GLN A 81 -19.02 20.89 -33.31
CA GLN A 81 -19.02 20.38 -31.94
C GLN A 81 -18.91 18.84 -31.91
N ASN A 82 -19.64 18.13 -32.77
CA ASN A 82 -19.55 16.68 -32.88
C ASN A 82 -18.14 16.23 -33.28
N LYS A 83 -17.48 16.96 -34.18
CA LYS A 83 -16.10 16.65 -34.56
C LYS A 83 -15.14 16.83 -33.41
N THR A 84 -15.28 17.91 -32.64
CA THR A 84 -14.45 18.19 -31.46
C THR A 84 -14.68 17.12 -30.39
N LEU A 85 -15.94 16.81 -30.06
CA LEU A 85 -16.29 15.79 -29.07
C LEU A 85 -15.77 14.41 -29.45
N LYS A 86 -15.83 14.04 -30.76
CA LYS A 86 -15.25 12.78 -31.21
C LYS A 86 -13.75 12.73 -31.01
N ALA A 87 -13.03 13.81 -31.31
CA ALA A 87 -11.58 13.87 -31.09
C ALA A 87 -11.23 13.79 -29.60
N GLU A 88 -12.02 14.43 -28.75
CA GLU A 88 -11.87 14.37 -27.29
C GLU A 88 -12.14 12.96 -26.73
N ILE A 89 -13.19 12.29 -27.20
CA ILE A 89 -13.49 10.90 -26.85
C ILE A 89 -12.32 9.97 -27.27
N ASP A 90 -11.75 10.15 -28.44
CA ASP A 90 -10.65 9.31 -28.90
C ASP A 90 -9.37 9.57 -28.08
N SER A 91 -9.10 10.83 -27.72
CA SER A 91 -8.01 11.20 -26.80
C SER A 91 -8.20 10.57 -25.42
N LEU A 92 -9.39 10.70 -24.83
CA LEU A 92 -9.69 10.12 -23.52
C LEU A 92 -9.62 8.58 -23.53
N LYS A 93 -10.04 7.94 -24.61
CA LYS A 93 -9.87 6.48 -24.76
C LYS A 93 -8.40 6.07 -24.79
N ALA A 94 -7.56 6.82 -25.50
CA ALA A 94 -6.12 6.57 -25.54
C ALA A 94 -5.49 6.76 -24.15
N GLU A 95 -5.89 7.80 -23.43
CA GLU A 95 -5.42 8.05 -22.06
C GLU A 95 -5.85 6.96 -21.08
N LEU A 96 -7.10 6.54 -21.13
CA LEU A 96 -7.60 5.40 -20.34
C LEU A 96 -6.82 4.12 -20.61
N LYS A 97 -6.48 3.83 -21.84
CA LYS A 97 -5.64 2.68 -22.18
C LYS A 97 -4.25 2.80 -21.56
N ASN A 98 -3.62 3.96 -21.70
CA ASN A 98 -2.30 4.21 -21.12
C ASN A 98 -2.31 4.09 -19.60
N LEU A 99 -3.35 4.60 -18.92
CA LEU A 99 -3.52 4.48 -17.48
C LEU A 99 -3.76 3.03 -17.05
N ALA A 100 -4.54 2.27 -17.81
CA ALA A 100 -4.75 0.85 -17.55
C ALA A 100 -3.44 0.06 -17.64
N ASP A 101 -2.65 0.31 -18.69
CA ASP A 101 -1.34 -0.33 -18.89
C ASP A 101 -0.35 0.07 -17.78
N ALA A 102 -0.32 1.35 -17.40
CA ALA A 102 0.50 1.84 -16.31
C ALA A 102 0.11 1.21 -14.95
N ARG A 103 -1.20 1.11 -14.68
CA ARG A 103 -1.74 0.43 -13.50
C ARG A 103 -1.33 -1.03 -13.45
N GLN A 104 -1.45 -1.74 -14.57
CA GLN A 104 -1.07 -3.16 -14.63
C GLN A 104 0.42 -3.35 -14.36
N LYS A 105 1.29 -2.50 -14.92
CA LYS A 105 2.73 -2.51 -14.63
C LYS A 105 3.01 -2.24 -13.16
N ALA A 106 2.37 -1.20 -12.58
CA ALA A 106 2.51 -0.87 -11.16
C ALA A 106 2.08 -2.03 -10.25
N MET A 107 0.93 -2.66 -10.54
CA MET A 107 0.46 -3.84 -9.78
C MET A 107 1.44 -5.02 -9.91
N GLY A 108 2.01 -5.26 -11.08
CA GLY A 108 3.05 -6.26 -11.29
C GLY A 108 4.29 -5.99 -10.44
N THR A 109 4.72 -4.74 -10.40
CA THR A 109 5.85 -4.29 -9.58
C THR A 109 5.58 -4.47 -8.09
N VAL A 110 4.41 -4.05 -7.60
CA VAL A 110 4.01 -4.24 -6.19
C VAL A 110 4.04 -5.73 -5.83
N LYS A 111 3.38 -6.58 -6.62
CA LYS A 111 3.37 -8.02 -6.40
C LYS A 111 4.77 -8.65 -6.40
N TYR A 112 5.66 -8.17 -7.27
CA TYR A 112 7.05 -8.59 -7.29
C TYR A 112 7.76 -8.25 -5.97
N PHE A 113 7.60 -7.01 -5.48
CA PHE A 113 8.20 -6.60 -4.22
C PHE A 113 7.62 -7.32 -3.01
N GLU A 114 6.30 -7.53 -2.96
CA GLU A 114 5.64 -8.30 -1.91
C GLU A 114 6.18 -9.74 -1.84
N ASN A 115 6.27 -10.43 -2.97
CA ASN A 115 6.82 -11.77 -3.05
C ASN A 115 8.31 -11.80 -2.64
N ARG A 116 9.08 -10.78 -3.01
CA ARG A 116 10.48 -10.66 -2.63
C ARG A 116 10.63 -10.43 -1.12
N LYS A 117 9.79 -9.55 -0.56
CA LYS A 117 9.75 -9.27 0.89
C LYS A 117 9.43 -10.52 1.70
N ALA A 118 8.43 -11.30 1.26
CA ALA A 118 8.10 -12.57 1.90
C ALA A 118 9.27 -13.57 1.86
N LYS A 119 9.95 -13.70 0.71
CA LYS A 119 11.14 -14.56 0.58
C LYS A 119 12.28 -14.10 1.48
N TYR A 120 12.49 -12.80 1.66
CA TYR A 120 13.49 -12.30 2.59
C TYR A 120 13.15 -12.64 4.02
N GLY A 121 11.90 -12.46 4.44
CA GLY A 121 11.44 -12.85 5.77
C GLY A 121 11.68 -14.34 6.06
N GLU A 122 11.31 -15.21 5.12
CA GLU A 122 11.54 -16.65 5.24
C GLU A 122 13.02 -17.01 5.28
N SER A 123 13.84 -16.38 4.44
CA SER A 123 15.29 -16.63 4.43
C SER A 123 15.96 -16.16 5.72
N LEU A 124 15.54 -15.00 6.24
CA LEU A 124 16.02 -14.48 7.51
C LEU A 124 15.61 -15.38 8.67
N ALA A 125 14.37 -15.87 8.68
CA ALA A 125 13.90 -16.79 9.70
C ALA A 125 14.77 -18.06 9.75
N LYS A 126 15.09 -18.65 8.60
CA LYS A 126 16.00 -19.82 8.51
C LYS A 126 17.39 -19.52 9.05
N VAL A 127 17.93 -18.33 8.76
CA VAL A 127 19.23 -17.92 9.33
C VAL A 127 19.13 -17.80 10.85
N ILE A 128 18.09 -17.16 11.37
CA ILE A 128 17.88 -17.02 12.81
C ILE A 128 17.69 -18.38 13.48
N ASP A 129 16.93 -19.30 12.87
CA ASP A 129 16.79 -20.68 13.37
C ASP A 129 18.14 -21.40 13.45
N SER A 130 19.04 -21.18 12.50
CA SER A 130 20.37 -21.78 12.50
C SER A 130 21.28 -21.26 13.64
N LEU A 131 20.92 -20.14 14.27
CA LEU A 131 21.65 -19.58 15.41
C LEU A 131 21.20 -20.17 16.74
N VAL A 132 20.01 -20.78 16.82
CA VAL A 132 19.52 -21.39 18.05
C VAL A 132 20.52 -22.37 18.66
N PRO A 133 21.05 -23.38 17.95
CA PRO A 133 22.04 -24.30 18.54
C PRO A 133 23.33 -23.62 18.94
N VAL A 134 23.70 -22.50 18.31
CA VAL A 134 24.87 -21.71 18.73
C VAL A 134 24.64 -21.11 20.10
N PHE A 135 23.47 -20.51 20.33
CA PHE A 135 23.11 -19.95 21.65
C PHE A 135 22.89 -21.03 22.70
N GLU A 136 22.39 -22.20 22.34
CA GLU A 136 22.25 -23.32 23.27
C GLU A 136 23.61 -23.81 23.78
N SER A 137 24.63 -23.81 22.93
CA SER A 137 26.01 -24.22 23.27
C SER A 137 26.87 -23.11 23.88
N ASP A 138 26.35 -21.88 23.93
CA ASP A 138 27.06 -20.73 24.49
C ASP A 138 27.09 -20.76 26.02
N PHE A 139 27.85 -19.84 26.62
CA PHE A 139 27.99 -19.70 28.07
C PHE A 139 26.63 -19.69 28.79
N PRO A 140 26.38 -20.60 29.78
CA PRO A 140 25.05 -20.90 30.31
C PRO A 140 24.55 -19.84 31.30
N TYR A 141 24.53 -18.58 30.86
CA TYR A 141 23.93 -17.50 31.61
C TYR A 141 22.82 -16.87 30.78
N ARG A 142 21.58 -17.00 31.26
CA ARG A 142 20.38 -16.54 30.53
C ARG A 142 20.21 -17.14 29.12
N ASN A 143 20.77 -18.31 28.87
CA ASN A 143 20.68 -18.96 27.56
C ASN A 143 19.26 -19.28 27.19
N GLU A 144 18.45 -19.81 28.11
CA GLU A 144 17.05 -20.15 27.87
C GLU A 144 16.23 -18.93 27.44
N GLU A 145 16.47 -17.77 28.07
CA GLU A 145 15.81 -16.50 27.71
C GLU A 145 16.22 -16.06 26.30
N THR A 146 17.54 -16.15 26.00
CA THR A 146 18.11 -15.81 24.70
C THR A 146 17.56 -16.70 23.60
N VAL A 147 17.56 -18.01 23.82
CA VAL A 147 17.03 -19.01 22.87
C VAL A 147 15.53 -18.79 22.63
N LYS A 148 14.74 -18.57 23.68
CA LYS A 148 13.31 -18.26 23.55
C LYS A 148 13.08 -16.98 22.73
N SER A 149 13.85 -15.93 22.98
CA SER A 149 13.74 -14.67 22.23
C SER A 149 14.06 -14.87 20.75
N VAL A 150 15.12 -15.61 20.44
CA VAL A 150 15.53 -15.92 19.05
C VAL A 150 14.46 -16.77 18.35
N GLN A 151 13.98 -17.81 19.01
CA GLN A 151 12.90 -18.66 18.47
C GLN A 151 11.60 -17.89 18.24
N GLU A 152 11.26 -16.97 19.14
CA GLU A 152 10.06 -16.12 18.99
C GLU A 152 10.19 -15.21 17.76
N ILE A 153 11.36 -14.59 17.54
CA ILE A 153 11.64 -13.76 16.36
C ILE A 153 11.50 -14.60 15.08
N ALA A 154 12.11 -15.80 15.04
CA ALA A 154 12.02 -16.69 13.90
C ALA A 154 10.56 -17.10 13.62
N ASN A 155 9.81 -17.47 14.65
CA ASN A 155 8.39 -17.83 14.53
C ASN A 155 7.52 -16.68 14.00
N GLN A 156 7.77 -15.45 14.46
CA GLN A 156 7.05 -14.27 13.98
C GLN A 156 7.36 -13.98 12.51
N LEU A 157 8.61 -14.14 12.09
CA LEU A 157 9.02 -14.02 10.69
C LEU A 157 8.38 -15.12 9.80
N HIS A 158 8.40 -16.38 10.25
CA HIS A 158 7.76 -17.48 9.52
C HIS A 158 6.25 -17.27 9.32
N LYS A 159 5.59 -16.71 10.32
CA LYS A 159 4.17 -16.37 10.26
C LYS A 159 3.87 -15.05 9.53
N GLY A 160 4.90 -14.31 9.13
CA GLY A 160 4.74 -13.00 8.52
C GLY A 160 4.13 -11.94 9.44
N LEU A 161 4.26 -12.11 10.76
CA LEU A 161 3.72 -11.20 11.77
C LEU A 161 4.60 -9.95 11.95
N ILE A 162 5.87 -10.04 11.61
CA ILE A 162 6.82 -8.94 11.59
C ILE A 162 7.52 -8.86 10.24
N GLU A 163 8.00 -7.68 9.90
CA GLU A 163 8.77 -7.46 8.69
C GLU A 163 10.21 -7.95 8.87
N ALA A 164 10.88 -8.26 7.74
CA ALA A 164 12.25 -8.76 7.77
C ALA A 164 13.21 -7.77 8.45
N ASP A 165 13.05 -6.48 8.21
CA ASP A 165 13.90 -5.44 8.81
C ASP A 165 13.71 -5.34 10.33
N ASP A 166 12.47 -5.46 10.81
CA ASP A 166 12.17 -5.48 12.24
C ASP A 166 12.73 -6.77 12.89
N GLY A 167 12.55 -7.91 12.25
CA GLY A 167 13.12 -9.18 12.71
C GLY A 167 14.65 -9.15 12.78
N LEU A 168 15.30 -8.56 11.78
CA LEU A 168 16.76 -8.39 11.78
C LEU A 168 17.22 -7.49 12.93
N ASN A 169 16.57 -6.34 13.12
CA ASN A 169 16.93 -5.42 14.21
C ASN A 169 16.79 -6.08 15.59
N ARG A 170 15.71 -6.80 15.83
CA ARG A 170 15.50 -7.55 17.08
C ARG A 170 16.54 -8.64 17.28
N ALA A 171 16.88 -9.39 16.22
CA ALA A 171 17.93 -10.39 16.28
C ALA A 171 19.30 -9.78 16.62
N LEU A 172 19.62 -8.64 15.98
CA LEU A 172 20.86 -7.91 16.28
C LEU A 172 20.89 -7.40 17.73
N GLU A 173 19.77 -6.93 18.28
CA GLU A 173 19.69 -6.53 19.71
C GLU A 173 20.03 -7.70 20.63
N VAL A 174 19.48 -8.90 20.36
CA VAL A 174 19.84 -10.11 21.13
C VAL A 174 21.32 -10.42 21.05
N PHE A 175 21.93 -10.29 19.86
CA PHE A 175 23.36 -10.46 19.70
C PHE A 175 24.17 -9.43 20.46
N TYR A 176 23.83 -8.17 20.38
CA TYR A 176 24.50 -7.10 21.12
C TYR A 176 24.40 -7.29 22.63
N ASP A 177 23.28 -7.76 23.12
CA ASP A 177 23.11 -8.09 24.54
C ASP A 177 24.03 -9.25 24.95
N ARG A 178 24.16 -10.29 24.11
CA ARG A 178 25.13 -11.37 24.37
C ARG A 178 26.56 -10.89 24.37
N ILE A 179 26.96 -10.07 23.40
CA ILE A 179 28.30 -9.48 23.35
C ILE A 179 28.56 -8.63 24.61
N ARG A 180 27.58 -7.80 25.01
CA ARG A 180 27.69 -6.96 26.19
C ARG A 180 27.90 -7.78 27.48
N LEU A 181 27.23 -8.93 27.59
CA LEU A 181 27.47 -9.85 28.70
C LEU A 181 28.93 -10.30 28.78
N GLY A 182 29.62 -10.43 27.66
CA GLY A 182 31.04 -10.78 27.61
C GLY A 182 31.96 -9.78 28.30
N TYR A 183 31.55 -8.53 28.42
CA TYR A 183 32.33 -7.43 28.99
C TYR A 183 31.88 -7.01 30.39
N THR A 184 30.85 -7.65 30.95
CA THR A 184 30.30 -7.27 32.26
C THR A 184 30.67 -8.30 33.34
N THR A 185 30.91 -7.81 34.54
CA THR A 185 31.07 -8.62 35.75
C THR A 185 29.86 -8.42 36.63
N GLU A 186 29.30 -9.50 37.12
CA GLU A 186 28.09 -9.46 37.93
C GLU A 186 28.19 -10.41 39.11
N VAL A 187 27.72 -9.93 40.27
CA VAL A 187 27.60 -10.72 41.47
C VAL A 187 26.11 -10.77 41.85
N TYR A 188 25.57 -11.96 41.95
CA TYR A 188 24.16 -12.15 42.29
C TYR A 188 23.98 -13.36 43.22
N LYS A 189 22.89 -13.35 43.98
CA LYS A 189 22.52 -14.44 44.89
C LYS A 189 21.57 -15.40 44.18
N GLY A 190 21.71 -16.69 44.48
CA GLY A 190 20.84 -17.72 43.90
C GLY A 190 21.05 -19.08 44.52
N PHE A 191 20.45 -20.07 43.94
CA PHE A 191 20.56 -21.46 44.37
C PHE A 191 21.24 -22.28 43.26
N LEU A 192 22.18 -23.14 43.67
CA LEU A 192 22.80 -24.11 42.78
C LEU A 192 22.49 -25.52 43.27
N GLN A 193 22.16 -26.42 42.33
CA GLN A 193 22.04 -27.83 42.64
C GLN A 193 23.44 -28.47 42.77
N VAL A 194 23.76 -28.94 43.96
CA VAL A 194 25.02 -29.61 44.25
C VAL A 194 24.67 -30.97 44.85
N ASP A 195 25.02 -32.06 44.16
CA ASP A 195 24.76 -33.43 44.59
C ASP A 195 23.31 -33.66 45.09
N ALA A 196 22.34 -33.26 44.27
CA ALA A 196 20.90 -33.31 44.53
C ALA A 196 20.40 -32.40 45.67
N ARG A 197 21.23 -31.53 46.22
CA ARG A 197 20.85 -30.53 47.24
C ARG A 197 20.79 -29.14 46.57
N SER A 198 19.77 -28.37 46.89
CA SER A 198 19.67 -26.97 46.49
C SER A 198 20.42 -26.12 47.51
N VAL A 199 21.59 -25.62 47.16
CA VAL A 199 22.48 -24.87 48.05
C VAL A 199 22.33 -23.38 47.74
N PRO A 200 21.99 -22.53 48.74
CA PRO A 200 21.95 -21.10 48.55
C PRO A 200 23.37 -20.52 48.57
N GLY A 201 23.64 -19.57 47.67
CA GLY A 201 24.98 -18.99 47.61
C GLY A 201 25.01 -17.74 46.73
N THR A 202 26.23 -17.32 46.47
CA THR A 202 26.52 -16.15 45.63
C THR A 202 27.24 -16.60 44.38
N TYR A 203 26.79 -16.12 43.25
CA TYR A 203 27.41 -16.28 41.95
C TYR A 203 28.26 -15.06 41.62
N LEU A 204 29.42 -15.31 41.06
CA LEU A 204 30.21 -14.30 40.38
C LEU A 204 30.29 -14.74 38.90
N ARG A 205 29.85 -13.90 38.01
CA ARG A 205 30.04 -14.05 36.57
C ARG A 205 31.05 -13.02 36.08
N TYR A 206 32.07 -13.46 35.38
CA TYR A 206 33.07 -12.62 34.76
C TYR A 206 33.00 -12.79 33.25
N GLY A 207 32.37 -11.84 32.59
CA GLY A 207 32.11 -11.93 31.17
C GLY A 207 31.30 -13.19 30.80
N ALA A 208 31.61 -13.73 29.62
CA ALA A 208 31.13 -15.02 29.16
C ALA A 208 32.22 -16.11 29.23
N VAL A 209 33.20 -15.93 30.13
CA VAL A 209 34.40 -16.79 30.22
C VAL A 209 34.53 -17.56 31.53
N ALA A 210 34.01 -17.03 32.63
CA ALA A 210 34.08 -17.67 33.91
C ALA A 210 32.84 -17.41 34.79
N SER A 211 32.42 -18.41 35.53
CA SER A 211 31.44 -18.26 36.60
C SER A 211 31.89 -19.07 37.82
N VAL A 212 31.71 -18.47 38.97
CA VAL A 212 32.10 -19.05 40.27
C VAL A 212 30.85 -19.01 41.15
N PHE A 213 30.61 -20.08 41.90
CA PHE A 213 29.59 -20.16 42.94
C PHE A 213 30.25 -20.43 44.27
N VAL A 214 29.84 -19.69 45.30
CA VAL A 214 30.24 -19.90 46.70
C VAL A 214 29.00 -19.98 47.54
N SER A 215 28.82 -21.09 48.28
CA SER A 215 27.70 -21.24 49.22
C SER A 215 27.77 -20.22 50.36
N ASN A 216 26.61 -19.91 50.93
CA ASN A 216 26.55 -18.90 52.01
C ASN A 216 27.37 -19.30 53.25
N ASP A 217 27.50 -20.60 53.52
CA ASP A 217 28.35 -21.14 54.60
C ASP A 217 29.82 -21.26 54.19
N GLY A 218 30.12 -21.03 52.90
CA GLY A 218 31.44 -21.09 52.33
C GLY A 218 32.02 -22.52 52.21
N ASN A 219 31.20 -23.56 52.38
CA ASN A 219 31.65 -24.94 52.30
C ASN A 219 31.72 -25.44 50.86
N ASP A 220 30.72 -25.12 50.07
CA ASP A 220 30.71 -25.48 48.68
C ASP A 220 31.25 -24.32 47.82
N VAL A 221 32.29 -24.63 47.04
CA VAL A 221 32.89 -23.72 46.06
C VAL A 221 32.96 -24.45 44.74
N LEU A 222 32.29 -23.88 43.76
CA LEU A 222 32.21 -24.46 42.43
C LEU A 222 32.61 -23.41 41.40
N TRP A 223 33.19 -23.88 40.30
CA TRP A 223 33.41 -23.05 39.12
C TRP A 223 32.90 -23.73 37.88
N LEU A 224 32.41 -22.91 36.96
CA LEU A 224 31.87 -23.36 35.71
C LEU A 224 33.00 -23.74 34.76
N ASN A 225 33.11 -25.01 34.40
CA ASN A 225 34.13 -25.54 33.54
C ASN A 225 33.55 -25.97 32.21
N ARG A 226 34.29 -25.80 31.15
CA ARG A 226 33.89 -26.30 29.83
C ARG A 226 34.19 -27.80 29.75
N THR A 227 33.20 -28.56 29.32
CA THR A 227 33.33 -30.02 29.14
C THR A 227 33.97 -30.38 27.80
N GLY A 228 34.43 -31.59 27.67
CA GLY A 228 35.14 -32.03 26.46
C GLY A 228 34.28 -32.11 25.18
N ASP A 229 32.96 -32.15 25.35
CA ASP A 229 31.92 -32.11 24.31
C ASP A 229 31.53 -30.68 23.92
N GLY A 230 32.18 -29.68 24.52
CA GLY A 230 31.92 -28.28 24.24
C GLY A 230 30.85 -27.63 25.14
N GLY A 231 30.17 -28.38 25.99
CA GLY A 231 29.22 -27.88 26.95
C GLY A 231 29.87 -27.27 28.20
N TYR A 232 29.05 -26.97 29.20
CA TYR A 232 29.52 -26.42 30.49
C TYR A 232 28.97 -27.24 31.63
N ALA A 233 29.81 -27.46 32.67
CA ALA A 233 29.41 -28.15 33.90
C ALA A 233 30.06 -27.50 35.12
N TRP A 234 29.31 -27.47 36.24
CA TRP A 234 29.85 -27.02 37.52
C TRP A 234 30.79 -28.06 38.09
N LYS A 235 32.05 -27.63 38.32
CA LYS A 235 33.08 -28.47 38.93
C LYS A 235 33.20 -28.06 40.42
N ASN A 236 32.95 -28.98 41.31
CA ASN A 236 33.17 -28.78 42.74
C ASN A 236 34.68 -28.80 43.06
N VAL A 237 35.18 -27.75 43.69
CA VAL A 237 36.55 -27.57 44.09
C VAL A 237 36.69 -27.29 45.59
N SER A 238 35.68 -27.66 46.37
CA SER A 238 35.65 -27.42 47.80
C SER A 238 36.77 -28.10 48.56
N GLU A 239 37.25 -29.25 48.06
CA GLU A 239 38.37 -30.03 48.64
C GLU A 239 39.72 -29.53 48.19
N ASP A 240 39.83 -28.84 47.05
CA ASP A 240 41.07 -28.23 46.59
C ASP A 240 41.31 -26.88 47.35
N LEU A 241 42.07 -26.95 48.42
CA LEU A 241 42.34 -25.80 49.27
C LEU A 241 42.91 -24.59 48.56
N ALA A 242 43.79 -24.84 47.56
CA ALA A 242 44.43 -23.77 46.79
C ALA A 242 43.40 -23.08 45.87
N MET A 243 42.62 -23.83 45.10
CA MET A 243 41.62 -23.32 44.21
C MET A 243 40.46 -22.65 45.00
N ARG A 244 39.99 -23.30 46.05
CA ARG A 244 38.98 -22.76 46.98
C ARG A 244 39.39 -21.40 47.55
N SER A 245 40.66 -21.26 47.98
CA SER A 245 41.15 -19.98 48.49
C SER A 245 41.16 -18.90 47.44
N ILE A 246 41.66 -19.20 46.24
CA ILE A 246 41.67 -18.28 45.09
C ILE A 246 40.26 -17.81 44.76
N LEU A 247 39.30 -18.72 44.59
CA LEU A 247 37.95 -18.38 44.19
C LEU A 247 37.17 -17.61 45.26
N LYS A 248 37.39 -17.91 46.54
CA LYS A 248 36.83 -17.11 47.64
C LYS A 248 37.42 -15.70 47.69
N ASP A 249 38.69 -15.54 47.40
CA ASP A 249 39.33 -14.24 47.32
C ASP A 249 38.78 -13.41 46.15
N VAL A 250 38.62 -14.02 44.98
CA VAL A 250 37.99 -13.39 43.81
C VAL A 250 36.58 -12.91 44.14
N MET A 251 35.81 -13.75 44.83
CA MET A 251 34.45 -13.40 45.27
C MET A 251 34.44 -12.20 46.23
N LYS A 252 35.34 -12.17 47.20
CA LYS A 252 35.45 -11.04 48.17
C LYS A 252 35.79 -9.72 47.48
N VAL A 253 36.69 -9.77 46.47
CA VAL A 253 37.03 -8.57 45.67
C VAL A 253 35.85 -8.11 44.84
N ALA A 254 35.15 -9.03 44.22
CA ALA A 254 33.99 -8.74 43.38
C ALA A 254 32.79 -8.19 44.20
N GLU A 255 32.60 -8.69 45.43
CA GLU A 255 31.60 -8.20 46.37
C GLU A 255 31.99 -6.85 47.05
N GLY A 256 33.17 -6.35 46.79
CA GLY A 256 33.69 -5.13 47.42
C GLY A 256 34.08 -5.31 48.92
N LYS A 257 34.18 -6.56 49.39
CA LYS A 257 34.59 -6.87 50.81
C LYS A 257 36.06 -6.68 51.08
N THR A 258 36.88 -6.60 50.01
CA THR A 258 38.31 -6.32 50.07
C THR A 258 38.70 -5.27 49.04
N ALA A 259 39.85 -4.60 49.27
CA ALA A 259 40.34 -3.61 48.32
C ALA A 259 40.52 -4.20 46.91
N PRO A 260 40.26 -3.44 45.86
CA PRO A 260 40.50 -3.86 44.50
C PRO A 260 41.95 -4.29 44.28
N ARG A 261 42.12 -5.47 43.72
CA ARG A 261 43.46 -6.02 43.39
C ARG A 261 43.34 -6.94 42.19
N LEU A 262 44.48 -7.23 41.58
CA LEU A 262 44.56 -8.27 40.53
C LEU A 262 44.28 -9.62 41.17
N VAL A 263 43.38 -10.37 40.59
CA VAL A 263 43.02 -11.74 40.99
C VAL A 263 43.10 -12.66 39.76
N THR A 264 43.43 -13.91 39.99
CA THR A 264 43.48 -14.93 38.96
C THR A 264 42.21 -15.73 39.02
N ILE A 265 41.52 -15.82 37.90
CA ILE A 265 40.28 -16.65 37.72
C ILE A 265 40.65 -17.81 36.80
N PRO A 266 40.33 -19.05 37.15
CA PRO A 266 40.48 -20.16 36.26
C PRO A 266 39.49 -20.04 35.08
N VAL A 267 39.99 -20.16 33.88
CA VAL A 267 39.17 -20.07 32.64
C VAL A 267 39.25 -21.43 31.94
N ALA A 268 38.08 -21.93 31.53
CA ALA A 268 38.00 -23.11 30.72
C ALA A 268 38.45 -22.78 29.26
N ILE A 269 39.62 -23.18 28.89
CA ILE A 269 40.10 -23.03 27.53
C ILE A 269 39.55 -24.17 26.69
N PRO A 270 38.92 -23.86 25.54
CA PRO A 270 38.56 -24.92 24.58
C PRO A 270 39.82 -25.74 24.21
N LYS A 271 39.74 -27.02 24.33
CA LYS A 271 40.80 -27.84 23.69
C LYS A 271 40.65 -27.63 22.20
N GLU A 272 41.64 -27.04 21.55
CA GLU A 272 41.72 -26.98 20.11
C GLU A 272 41.53 -28.41 19.58
N GLY A 273 40.44 -28.60 18.80
CA GLY A 273 40.19 -29.86 18.11
C GLY A 273 41.36 -30.10 17.16
N LYS A 274 42.05 -31.21 17.32
CA LYS A 274 42.94 -31.75 16.33
C LYS A 274 42.18 -32.14 15.08
#